data_a8209b862463d978407c0f96f6ff8aa6
#
_entry.id   a8209b862463d978407c0f96f6ff8aa6
#
_cell.length_a   1.000
_cell.length_b   1.000
_cell.length_c   1.000
_cell.angle_alpha   90.00
_cell.angle_beta   90.00
_cell.angle_gamma   90.00
#
_symmetry.space_group_name_H-M   'P 1'
#
loop_
_entity.id
_entity.type
_entity.pdbx_description
1 polymer ?
#
loop_
_entity_poly.entity_id
_entity_poly.type
_entity_poly.pdbx_seq_one_letter_code
_entity_poly.pdbx_strand_id
1 'polypeptide(L)'
;PTRGGRARGEPSAHLPPWAFVLFLHNHDQVGNRADGLRLTSLLAPGSPALRAAIALQLLAPHIPLLFMGEEYGSTAPFFYFTSHGPELAAAVRAGRAREFAASMHDCDPPPDPNDPDTYRRSCPWPPPGAERQAWFEYYRELLRLRAHLL
;
A
#
# COMPACT_ATOMS: atom_id res chain seq x y z
N PRO A 1 -18.64 7.03 10.09
CA PRO A 1 -18.95 6.39 8.81
C PRO A 1 -20.15 5.46 8.93
N THR A 2 -21.06 5.49 7.95
CA THR A 2 -22.22 4.60 7.92
C THR A 2 -22.06 3.58 6.81
N ARG A 3 -22.43 2.31 7.06
CA ARG A 3 -22.56 1.29 6.02
C ARG A 3 -23.95 0.67 6.13
N GLY A 4 -24.72 0.70 5.04
CA GLY A 4 -26.11 0.27 5.06
C GLY A 4 -27.01 1.09 6.02
N GLY A 5 -26.75 2.39 6.17
CA GLY A 5 -27.51 3.30 7.02
C GLY A 5 -27.27 3.16 8.54
N ARG A 6 -26.39 2.27 8.97
CA ARG A 6 -26.04 2.09 10.39
C ARG A 6 -24.68 2.67 10.72
N ALA A 7 -24.55 3.34 11.86
CA ALA A 7 -23.26 3.78 12.40
C ALA A 7 -22.36 2.57 12.66
N ARG A 8 -21.06 2.70 12.34
CA ARG A 8 -20.05 1.67 12.62
C ARG A 8 -19.10 2.14 13.70
N GLY A 9 -18.79 1.22 14.59
CA GLY A 9 -17.88 1.46 15.71
C GLY A 9 -18.49 2.38 16.77
N GLU A 10 -17.70 2.65 17.77
CA GLU A 10 -18.01 3.56 18.86
C GLU A 10 -17.19 4.85 18.72
N PRO A 11 -17.62 5.96 19.40
CA PRO A 11 -16.81 7.18 19.46
C PRO A 11 -15.43 6.89 20.05
N SER A 12 -14.37 7.26 19.33
CA SER A 12 -12.98 7.00 19.70
C SER A 12 -12.19 8.25 20.11
N ALA A 13 -12.84 9.40 20.19
CA ALA A 13 -12.20 10.69 20.51
C ALA A 13 -11.54 10.74 21.90
N HIS A 14 -11.89 9.81 22.80
CA HIS A 14 -11.29 9.67 24.13
C HIS A 14 -9.97 8.86 24.11
N LEU A 15 -9.65 8.20 23.01
CA LEU A 15 -8.44 7.42 22.89
C LEU A 15 -7.25 8.31 22.49
N PRO A 16 -6.05 8.02 23.01
CA PRO A 16 -4.87 8.77 22.66
C PRO A 16 -4.44 8.47 21.21
N PRO A 17 -3.72 9.38 20.54
CA PRO A 17 -3.31 9.20 19.14
C PRO A 17 -2.54 7.89 18.86
N TRP A 18 -1.71 7.44 19.78
CA TRP A 18 -0.96 6.18 19.65
C TRP A 18 -1.81 4.91 19.77
N ALA A 19 -3.11 5.03 20.06
CA ALA A 19 -4.05 3.90 19.92
C ALA A 19 -4.44 3.63 18.46
N PHE A 20 -4.00 4.48 17.52
CA PHE A 20 -4.35 4.38 16.10
C PHE A 20 -3.10 4.19 15.24
N VAL A 21 -3.26 3.37 14.22
CA VAL A 21 -2.25 3.20 13.16
C VAL A 21 -2.60 4.11 11.99
N LEU A 22 -1.62 4.88 11.51
CA LEU A 22 -1.74 5.78 10.37
C LEU A 22 -0.88 5.26 9.20
N PHE A 23 -1.44 5.19 8.01
CA PHE A 23 -0.74 4.80 6.79
C PHE A 23 -1.31 5.57 5.59
N LEU A 24 -0.50 5.74 4.56
CA LEU A 24 -0.93 6.29 3.27
C LEU A 24 -1.56 5.19 2.41
N HIS A 25 -0.95 4.02 2.39
CA HIS A 25 -1.48 2.80 1.80
C HIS A 25 -0.90 1.57 2.52
N ASN A 26 -1.55 0.43 2.33
CA ASN A 26 -1.08 -0.87 2.75
C ASN A 26 -1.41 -1.91 1.66
N HIS A 27 -1.26 -3.19 1.96
CA HIS A 27 -1.58 -4.26 1.03
C HIS A 27 -3.02 -4.22 0.50
N ASP A 28 -3.99 -3.74 1.29
CA ASP A 28 -5.38 -3.66 0.87
C ASP A 28 -5.61 -2.59 -0.20
N GLN A 29 -5.10 -1.38 0.00
CA GLN A 29 -5.28 -0.32 -0.99
C GLN A 29 -4.54 -0.63 -2.30
N VAL A 30 -3.35 -1.22 -2.21
CA VAL A 30 -2.54 -1.56 -3.40
C VAL A 30 -3.02 -2.85 -4.04
N GLY A 31 -3.18 -3.93 -3.26
CA GLY A 31 -3.54 -5.26 -3.76
C GLY A 31 -4.99 -5.41 -4.25
N ASN A 32 -5.89 -4.49 -3.86
CA ASN A 32 -7.25 -4.42 -4.38
C ASN A 32 -7.40 -3.51 -5.60
N ARG A 33 -6.29 -3.02 -6.16
CA ARG A 33 -6.25 -2.42 -7.49
C ARG A 33 -5.93 -3.49 -8.54
N ALA A 34 -6.59 -3.47 -9.69
CA ALA A 34 -6.31 -4.42 -10.77
C ALA A 34 -4.86 -4.29 -11.28
N ASP A 35 -4.35 -3.07 -11.33
CA ASP A 35 -2.99 -2.71 -11.74
C ASP A 35 -1.92 -2.90 -10.64
N GLY A 36 -2.33 -3.04 -9.37
CA GLY A 36 -1.44 -3.15 -8.23
C GLY A 36 -0.53 -1.93 -8.01
N LEU A 37 -0.86 -0.77 -8.58
CA LEU A 37 0.03 0.40 -8.56
C LEU A 37 0.11 1.06 -7.18
N ARG A 38 1.32 1.46 -6.81
CA ARG A 38 1.65 2.22 -5.60
C ARG A 38 1.51 3.72 -5.83
N LEU A 39 1.43 4.51 -4.76
CA LEU A 39 1.43 5.98 -4.84
C LEU A 39 2.64 6.54 -5.59
N THR A 40 3.80 5.90 -5.46
CA THR A 40 5.04 6.23 -6.18
C THR A 40 4.93 6.07 -7.70
N SER A 41 4.02 5.21 -8.19
CA SER A 41 3.75 5.02 -9.61
C SER A 41 2.61 5.89 -10.10
N LEU A 42 1.67 6.28 -9.23
CA LEU A 42 0.50 7.09 -9.55
C LEU A 42 0.81 8.59 -9.58
N LEU A 43 1.85 9.01 -8.89
CA LEU A 43 2.28 10.40 -8.80
C LEU A 43 3.60 10.60 -9.56
N ALA A 44 3.83 11.83 -10.01
CA ALA A 44 5.09 12.15 -10.67
C ALA A 44 6.31 11.84 -9.76
N PRO A 45 7.44 11.36 -10.31
CA PRO A 45 8.66 11.16 -9.55
C PRO A 45 9.04 12.39 -8.74
N GLY A 46 9.37 12.21 -7.46
CA GLY A 46 9.71 13.31 -6.56
C GLY A 46 8.55 14.25 -6.19
N SER A 47 7.30 13.84 -6.43
CA SER A 47 6.09 14.65 -6.15
C SER A 47 6.15 15.33 -4.78
N PRO A 48 6.08 16.67 -4.70
CA PRO A 48 6.02 17.39 -3.42
C PRO A 48 4.81 16.99 -2.57
N ALA A 49 3.69 16.66 -3.22
CA ALA A 49 2.48 16.20 -2.54
C ALA A 49 2.69 14.86 -1.84
N LEU A 50 3.37 13.91 -2.50
CA LEU A 50 3.70 12.62 -1.89
C LEU A 50 4.66 12.80 -0.72
N ARG A 51 5.70 13.64 -0.88
CA ARG A 51 6.63 13.94 0.22
C ARG A 51 5.93 14.59 1.41
N ALA A 52 5.03 15.55 1.16
CA ALA A 52 4.24 16.18 2.22
C ALA A 52 3.32 15.18 2.95
N ALA A 53 2.68 14.27 2.22
CA ALA A 53 1.84 13.23 2.81
C ALA A 53 2.64 12.26 3.69
N ILE A 54 3.84 11.84 3.23
CA ILE A 54 4.77 11.01 4.01
C ILE A 54 5.22 11.76 5.28
N ALA A 55 5.58 13.04 5.17
CA ALA A 55 5.96 13.83 6.33
C ALA A 55 4.81 13.93 7.35
N LEU A 56 3.58 14.17 6.88
CA LEU A 56 2.40 14.21 7.74
C LEU A 56 2.18 12.86 8.45
N GLN A 57 2.29 11.74 7.74
CA GLN A 57 2.15 10.40 8.31
C GLN A 57 3.20 10.14 9.38
N LEU A 58 4.47 10.41 9.09
CA LEU A 58 5.58 10.07 9.99
C LEU A 58 5.71 11.02 11.18
N LEU A 59 5.31 12.28 11.05
CA LEU A 59 5.39 13.29 12.12
C LEU A 59 4.08 13.43 12.91
N ALA A 60 3.01 12.73 12.52
CA ALA A 60 1.79 12.66 13.31
C ALA A 60 2.01 11.82 14.59
N PRO A 61 1.30 12.08 15.69
CA PRO A 61 1.45 11.35 16.94
C PRO A 61 0.89 9.90 16.91
N HIS A 62 0.30 9.49 15.80
CA HIS A 62 -0.18 8.13 15.55
C HIS A 62 0.99 7.15 15.32
N ILE A 63 0.73 5.85 15.43
CA ILE A 63 1.71 4.83 15.06
C ILE A 63 1.77 4.74 13.53
N PRO A 64 2.88 5.09 12.88
CA PRO A 64 2.99 4.99 11.42
C PRO A 64 3.18 3.54 10.99
N LEU A 65 2.40 3.09 10.00
CA LEU A 65 2.63 1.82 9.31
C LEU A 65 3.24 2.14 7.94
N LEU A 66 4.40 1.58 7.67
CA LEU A 66 5.07 1.67 6.38
C LEU A 66 4.81 0.39 5.59
N PHE A 67 4.31 0.53 4.39
CA PHE A 67 4.15 -0.61 3.51
C PHE A 67 5.49 -0.92 2.83
N MET A 68 5.87 -2.18 2.79
CA MET A 68 7.17 -2.63 2.28
C MET A 68 7.56 -1.97 0.97
N GLY A 69 8.75 -1.40 0.92
CA GLY A 69 9.31 -0.71 -0.25
C GLY A 69 9.01 0.78 -0.35
N GLU A 70 8.19 1.35 0.53
CA GLU A 70 7.96 2.81 0.56
C GLU A 70 9.25 3.58 0.83
N GLU A 71 10.06 3.06 1.74
CA GLU A 71 11.30 3.67 2.21
C GLU A 71 12.38 3.79 1.12
N TYR A 72 12.23 3.11 0.00
CA TYR A 72 13.11 3.28 -1.17
C TYR A 72 12.38 3.83 -2.39
N GLY A 73 11.13 4.24 -2.26
CA GLY A 73 10.34 4.73 -3.38
C GLY A 73 10.03 3.65 -4.41
N SER A 74 9.82 2.39 -3.99
CA SER A 74 9.54 1.29 -4.90
C SER A 74 8.35 1.58 -5.79
N THR A 75 8.52 1.36 -7.09
CA THR A 75 7.46 1.41 -8.10
C THR A 75 6.95 0.02 -8.49
N ALA A 76 7.52 -1.05 -7.91
CA ALA A 76 7.06 -2.41 -8.14
C ALA A 76 5.59 -2.54 -7.72
N PRO A 77 4.71 -3.08 -8.56
CA PRO A 77 3.32 -3.29 -8.17
C PRO A 77 3.22 -4.29 -7.03
N PHE A 78 2.08 -4.33 -6.38
CA PHE A 78 1.78 -5.39 -5.42
C PHE A 78 0.44 -6.02 -5.76
N PHE A 79 0.45 -7.33 -5.94
CA PHE A 79 -0.73 -8.15 -6.13
C PHE A 79 -0.84 -9.16 -5.00
N TYR A 80 -2.05 -9.60 -4.69
CA TYR A 80 -2.21 -10.73 -3.81
C TYR A 80 -1.70 -12.01 -4.47
N PHE A 81 -0.94 -12.80 -3.73
CA PHE A 81 -0.39 -14.07 -4.18
C PHE A 81 -0.69 -15.16 -3.17
N THR A 82 -0.87 -16.37 -3.65
CA THR A 82 -1.25 -17.53 -2.87
C THR A 82 -0.53 -18.78 -3.38
N SER A 83 -0.59 -19.84 -2.58
CA SER A 83 -0.10 -21.17 -2.97
C SER A 83 -1.14 -22.20 -2.55
N HIS A 84 -2.24 -22.27 -3.30
CA HIS A 84 -3.33 -23.17 -3.04
C HIS A 84 -3.24 -24.43 -3.93
N GLY A 85 -3.89 -25.52 -3.49
CA GLY A 85 -4.13 -26.66 -4.35
C GLY A 85 -5.03 -26.32 -5.55
N PRO A 86 -5.06 -27.16 -6.61
CA PRO A 86 -5.66 -26.81 -7.91
C PRO A 86 -7.11 -26.35 -7.84
N GLU A 87 -7.92 -26.98 -7.02
CA GLU A 87 -9.35 -26.67 -6.91
C GLU A 87 -9.58 -25.28 -6.31
N LEU A 88 -8.93 -24.98 -5.17
CA LEU A 88 -9.04 -23.68 -4.52
C LEU A 88 -8.37 -22.58 -5.35
N ALA A 89 -7.26 -22.88 -6.02
CA ALA A 89 -6.61 -21.96 -6.94
C ALA A 89 -7.55 -21.52 -8.07
N ALA A 90 -8.28 -22.44 -8.67
CA ALA A 90 -9.27 -22.13 -9.70
C ALA A 90 -10.41 -21.26 -9.16
N ALA A 91 -10.90 -21.55 -7.95
CA ALA A 91 -11.96 -20.77 -7.31
C ALA A 91 -11.50 -19.34 -6.98
N VAL A 92 -10.29 -19.18 -6.45
CA VAL A 92 -9.68 -17.86 -6.15
C VAL A 92 -9.49 -17.04 -7.42
N ARG A 93 -8.94 -17.63 -8.49
CA ARG A 93 -8.78 -16.97 -9.79
C ARG A 93 -10.11 -16.46 -10.33
N ALA A 94 -11.14 -17.33 -10.34
CA ALA A 94 -12.47 -16.97 -10.80
C ALA A 94 -13.12 -15.87 -9.92
N GLY A 95 -12.89 -15.90 -8.60
CA GLY A 95 -13.34 -14.89 -7.66
C GLY A 95 -12.73 -13.53 -7.96
N ARG A 96 -11.42 -13.46 -8.11
CA ARG A 96 -10.69 -12.21 -8.44
C ARG A 96 -11.13 -11.65 -9.80
N ALA A 97 -11.26 -12.49 -10.82
CA ALA A 97 -11.74 -12.04 -12.12
C ALA A 97 -13.14 -11.38 -12.03
N ARG A 98 -14.06 -11.96 -11.26
CA ARG A 98 -15.39 -11.36 -11.05
C ARG A 98 -15.34 -10.07 -10.25
N GLU A 99 -14.49 -9.98 -9.23
CA GLU A 99 -14.34 -8.78 -8.39
C GLU A 99 -13.92 -7.57 -9.22
N PHE A 100 -12.99 -7.77 -10.15
CA PHE A 100 -12.46 -6.69 -10.99
C PHE A 100 -13.25 -6.45 -12.29
N ALA A 101 -14.14 -7.36 -12.68
CA ALA A 101 -14.88 -7.25 -13.94
C ALA A 101 -15.62 -5.90 -14.12
N ALA A 102 -16.13 -5.32 -13.02
CA ALA A 102 -16.81 -4.03 -13.03
C ALA A 102 -15.85 -2.81 -13.12
N SER A 103 -14.57 -3.00 -12.81
CA SER A 103 -13.54 -1.95 -12.78
C SER A 103 -12.63 -1.97 -14.01
N MET A 104 -12.75 -2.98 -14.87
CA MET A 104 -11.84 -3.26 -16.00
C MET A 104 -12.22 -2.52 -17.29
N HIS A 105 -12.55 -1.22 -17.20
CA HIS A 105 -12.91 -0.48 -18.43
C HIS A 105 -11.71 -0.21 -19.34
N ASP A 106 -10.47 -0.21 -18.80
CA ASP A 106 -9.24 0.08 -19.55
C ASP A 106 -7.97 -0.63 -19.00
N CYS A 107 -8.09 -1.68 -18.21
CA CYS A 107 -6.93 -2.38 -17.62
C CYS A 107 -6.94 -3.87 -17.97
N ASP A 108 -5.75 -4.47 -18.08
CA ASP A 108 -5.59 -5.91 -18.12
C ASP A 108 -6.18 -6.57 -16.88
N PRO A 109 -6.66 -7.82 -16.99
CA PRO A 109 -7.14 -8.57 -15.83
C PRO A 109 -6.03 -8.72 -14.79
N PRO A 110 -6.37 -8.72 -13.49
CA PRO A 110 -5.37 -8.93 -12.45
C PRO A 110 -4.65 -10.27 -12.67
N PRO A 111 -3.35 -10.34 -12.37
CA PRO A 111 -2.60 -11.58 -12.54
C PRO A 111 -3.16 -12.70 -11.66
N ASP A 112 -2.94 -13.95 -12.05
CA ASP A 112 -3.35 -15.12 -11.27
C ASP A 112 -2.61 -15.15 -9.93
N PRO A 113 -3.30 -15.11 -8.79
CA PRO A 113 -2.65 -15.15 -7.48
C PRO A 113 -1.80 -16.39 -7.22
N ASN A 114 -2.06 -17.50 -7.91
CA ASN A 114 -1.31 -18.74 -7.75
C ASN A 114 -0.12 -18.86 -8.71
N ASP A 115 0.06 -17.91 -9.62
CA ASP A 115 1.23 -17.87 -10.49
C ASP A 115 2.46 -17.40 -9.70
N PRO A 116 3.57 -18.14 -9.66
CA PRO A 116 4.81 -17.70 -9.03
C PRO A 116 5.32 -16.35 -9.56
N ASP A 117 4.97 -15.98 -10.79
CA ASP A 117 5.34 -14.67 -11.33
C ASP A 117 4.59 -13.52 -10.64
N THR A 118 3.35 -13.74 -10.23
CA THR A 118 2.59 -12.77 -9.42
C THR A 118 3.34 -12.41 -8.13
N TYR A 119 3.88 -13.41 -7.43
CA TYR A 119 4.76 -13.20 -6.28
C TYR A 119 6.01 -12.40 -6.64
N ARG A 120 6.74 -12.82 -7.69
CA ARG A 120 7.99 -12.13 -8.11
C ARG A 120 7.74 -10.67 -8.45
N ARG A 121 6.66 -10.38 -9.16
CA ARG A 121 6.24 -9.01 -9.51
C ARG A 121 5.84 -8.18 -8.29
N SER A 122 5.36 -8.82 -7.23
CA SER A 122 4.95 -8.16 -5.99
C SER A 122 6.12 -7.87 -5.02
N CYS A 123 7.31 -8.40 -5.30
CA CYS A 123 8.49 -8.13 -4.50
C CYS A 123 8.96 -6.68 -4.71
N PRO A 124 9.09 -5.88 -3.66
CA PRO A 124 9.46 -4.47 -3.76
C PRO A 124 10.99 -4.32 -3.92
N TRP A 125 11.53 -4.80 -5.04
CA TRP A 125 12.95 -4.65 -5.33
C TRP A 125 13.32 -3.18 -5.32
N PRO A 126 14.33 -2.78 -4.54
CA PRO A 126 14.73 -1.39 -4.52
C PRO A 126 15.25 -0.97 -5.89
N PRO A 127 14.82 0.19 -6.43
CA PRO A 127 15.41 0.72 -7.64
C PRO A 127 16.90 0.97 -7.42
N PRO A 128 17.78 0.72 -8.41
CA PRO A 128 19.20 1.03 -8.28
C PRO A 128 19.42 2.55 -8.26
N GLY A 129 20.42 2.99 -7.48
CA GLY A 129 21.01 4.32 -7.64
C GLY A 129 20.53 5.43 -6.70
N ALA A 130 20.73 6.66 -7.14
CA ALA A 130 20.59 7.86 -6.32
C ALA A 130 19.15 8.14 -5.84
N GLU A 131 18.15 7.78 -6.62
CA GLU A 131 16.75 7.99 -6.26
C GLU A 131 16.34 7.16 -5.04
N ARG A 132 16.73 5.88 -5.01
CA ARG A 132 16.55 5.02 -3.84
C ARG A 132 17.19 5.63 -2.59
N GLN A 133 18.43 6.11 -2.73
CA GLN A 133 19.16 6.70 -1.61
C GLN A 133 18.45 7.96 -1.10
N ALA A 134 17.96 8.80 -2.01
CA ALA A 134 17.22 10.02 -1.65
C ALA A 134 15.91 9.73 -0.89
N TRP A 135 15.16 8.68 -1.29
CA TRP A 135 13.98 8.24 -0.57
C TRP A 135 14.33 7.70 0.82
N PHE A 136 15.32 6.82 0.89
CA PHE A 136 15.76 6.23 2.15
C PHE A 136 16.24 7.30 3.13
N GLU A 137 17.00 8.29 2.68
CA GLU A 137 17.46 9.41 3.51
C GLU A 137 16.30 10.28 3.98
N TYR A 138 15.30 10.51 3.13
CA TYR A 138 14.10 11.26 3.50
C TYR A 138 13.32 10.55 4.62
N TYR A 139 13.04 9.27 4.49
CA TYR A 139 12.38 8.49 5.54
C TYR A 139 13.20 8.45 6.83
N ARG A 140 14.50 8.23 6.72
CA ARG A 140 15.41 8.22 7.86
C ARG A 140 15.39 9.53 8.63
N GLU A 141 15.42 10.66 7.93
CA GLU A 141 15.41 11.98 8.57
C GLU A 141 14.06 12.23 9.26
N LEU A 142 12.94 11.93 8.62
CA LEU A 142 11.63 12.08 9.25
C LEU A 142 11.47 11.21 10.49
N LEU A 143 11.97 9.96 10.47
CA LEU A 143 11.93 9.08 11.64
C LEU A 143 12.85 9.59 12.78
N ARG A 144 14.00 10.19 12.45
CA ARG A 144 14.84 10.86 13.46
C ARG A 144 14.14 12.06 14.09
N LEU A 145 13.53 12.92 13.26
CA LEU A 145 12.73 14.03 13.75
C LEU A 145 11.58 13.55 14.63
N ARG A 146 10.86 12.52 14.20
CA ARG A 146 9.80 11.90 15.01
C ARG A 146 10.31 11.49 16.40
N ALA A 147 11.44 10.81 16.48
CA ALA A 147 12.01 10.32 17.73
C ALA A 147 12.43 11.46 18.71
N HIS A 148 12.60 12.68 18.19
CA HIS A 148 12.90 13.86 19.01
C HIS A 148 11.66 14.68 19.37
N LEU A 149 10.60 14.57 18.59
CA LEU A 149 9.39 15.40 18.76
C LEU A 149 8.27 14.69 19.52
N LEU A 150 8.25 13.38 19.49
CA LEU A 150 7.22 12.51 20.07
C LEU A 150 7.80 11.48 21.04
#